data_606a1fdf3e09e174b47a4a9b5e0d3ef0
#
_entry.id   606a1fdf3e09e174b47a4a9b5e0d3ef0
#
_cell.length_a   1.000
_cell.length_b   1.000
_cell.length_c   1.000
_cell.angle_alpha   90.00
_cell.angle_beta   90.00
_cell.angle_gamma   90.00
#
_symmetry.space_group_name_H-M   'P 1'
#
loop_
_entity.id
_entity.type
_entity.pdbx_description
1 polymer ?
#
loop_
_entity_poly.entity_id
_entity_poly.type
_entity_poly.pdbx_seq_one_letter_code
_entity_poly.pdbx_strand_id
1 'polypeptide(L)'
;EGEGNIDADPLFTDPDNGDYSLQDGSPCIDTGNSNLWYQDVDGTASDMGATGGLFALPNFTNYDFGEIGDIGGSKQFTLYNYRQTPITINSISFTTASFTTDASFPMTIAPFETGIVNIAFNNSALGPVEDEMVVVSDDLPAGLSVGLSATGVDGNVLSGNLSGTYAAATYRISGDLTIADGDTAHLQAGTTFLFDGEYNFNIYGTLKAIGTETDSIVFDNYGDDRWSGFTLDNASDETTFEYVRLSGAEKDEGGGMEVVSSNPTLTHVIIAGNTASEYPGGGGMYLNGSNPTLTHVTISGNTSEYDGGGIYLSSSNPTLTHVNIAGNTARYDCDGGGMYIVSSDPTL
;
A
#
# COMPACT_ATOMS: atom_id res chain seq x y z
N GLU A 1 -22.58 21.21 16.39
CA GLU A 1 -21.54 22.25 16.37
C GLU A 1 -20.22 21.54 16.67
N GLY A 2 -19.19 21.72 15.82
CA GLY A 2 -17.86 21.14 16.00
C GLY A 2 -17.08 21.86 17.11
N GLU A 3 -16.23 21.12 17.81
CA GLU A 3 -15.30 21.71 18.79
C GLU A 3 -14.39 22.73 18.08
N GLY A 4 -14.27 23.94 18.61
CA GLY A 4 -13.47 25.01 18.04
C GLY A 4 -14.21 25.99 17.10
N ASN A 5 -15.47 25.76 16.79
CA ASN A 5 -16.28 26.74 16.06
C ASN A 5 -16.71 27.88 16.98
N ILE A 6 -16.70 29.12 16.46
CA ILE A 6 -17.25 30.27 17.16
C ILE A 6 -18.51 30.78 16.44
N ASP A 7 -19.50 31.18 17.20
CA ASP A 7 -20.72 31.84 16.70
C ASP A 7 -20.60 33.38 16.85
N ALA A 8 -19.75 33.95 15.98
CA ALA A 8 -19.49 35.39 15.98
C ALA A 8 -19.24 35.84 14.54
N ASP A 9 -19.52 37.15 14.29
CA ASP A 9 -19.22 37.78 13.01
C ASP A 9 -17.69 37.81 12.80
N PRO A 10 -17.17 37.21 11.72
CA PRO A 10 -15.73 37.20 11.44
C PRO A 10 -15.13 38.58 11.17
N LEU A 11 -15.94 39.58 10.93
CA LEU A 11 -15.50 40.92 10.56
C LEU A 11 -14.57 40.93 9.35
N PHE A 12 -15.02 40.36 8.22
CA PHE A 12 -14.27 40.46 6.97
C PHE A 12 -14.17 41.88 6.44
N THR A 13 -13.07 42.21 5.79
CA THR A 13 -12.75 43.55 5.32
C THR A 13 -13.71 44.03 4.24
N ASP A 14 -13.92 43.24 3.18
CA ASP A 14 -14.85 43.57 2.08
C ASP A 14 -15.31 42.26 1.37
N PRO A 15 -16.18 41.47 2.01
CA PRO A 15 -16.61 40.20 1.47
C PRO A 15 -17.44 40.30 0.18
N ASP A 16 -18.09 41.46 -0.05
CA ASP A 16 -18.86 41.70 -1.25
C ASP A 16 -17.98 41.83 -2.51
N ASN A 17 -16.72 42.20 -2.34
CA ASN A 17 -15.71 42.28 -3.40
C ASN A 17 -14.69 41.11 -3.32
N GLY A 18 -14.93 40.10 -2.47
CA GLY A 18 -14.09 38.91 -2.35
C GLY A 18 -12.86 39.06 -1.46
N ASP A 19 -12.80 40.17 -0.66
CA ASP A 19 -11.77 40.37 0.37
C ASP A 19 -12.23 39.81 1.71
N TYR A 20 -11.82 38.58 1.99
CA TYR A 20 -12.12 37.85 3.23
C TYR A 20 -10.99 37.97 4.27
N SER A 21 -10.12 39.00 4.15
CA SER A 21 -9.18 39.32 5.21
C SER A 21 -9.92 39.81 6.46
N LEU A 22 -9.35 39.54 7.64
CA LEU A 22 -9.95 39.92 8.92
C LEU A 22 -9.61 41.34 9.25
N GLN A 23 -10.60 42.09 9.76
CA GLN A 23 -10.36 43.44 10.32
C GLN A 23 -9.75 43.34 11.72
N ASP A 24 -9.04 44.38 12.13
CA ASP A 24 -8.55 44.53 13.51
C ASP A 24 -9.68 44.34 14.52
N GLY A 25 -9.46 43.42 15.49
CA GLY A 25 -10.46 43.09 16.51
C GLY A 25 -11.47 42.00 16.10
N SER A 26 -11.28 41.33 14.97
CA SER A 26 -12.03 40.15 14.63
C SER A 26 -11.89 39.08 15.72
N PRO A 27 -13.00 38.41 16.12
CA PRO A 27 -12.92 37.31 17.07
C PRO A 27 -12.28 36.06 16.46
N CYS A 28 -11.97 36.07 15.18
CA CYS A 28 -11.29 34.96 14.47
C CYS A 28 -9.76 35.05 14.55
N ILE A 29 -9.20 36.23 14.97
CA ILE A 29 -7.75 36.38 15.10
C ILE A 29 -7.25 35.57 16.29
N ASP A 30 -6.15 34.82 16.11
CA ASP A 30 -5.46 34.00 17.13
C ASP A 30 -6.34 32.92 17.80
N THR A 31 -7.48 32.59 17.24
CA THR A 31 -8.45 31.66 17.85
C THR A 31 -8.58 30.31 17.12
N GLY A 32 -7.78 30.06 16.09
CA GLY A 32 -7.73 28.82 15.36
C GLY A 32 -6.89 27.76 16.08
N ASN A 33 -6.37 26.80 15.33
CA ASN A 33 -5.59 25.69 15.88
C ASN A 33 -4.24 26.19 16.42
N SER A 34 -3.97 25.97 17.70
CA SER A 34 -2.72 26.39 18.36
C SER A 34 -1.51 25.52 18.05
N ASN A 35 -1.66 24.47 17.22
CA ASN A 35 -0.55 23.63 16.79
C ASN A 35 0.42 24.44 15.91
N LEU A 36 1.72 24.28 16.12
CA LEU A 36 2.80 24.98 15.41
C LEU A 36 2.68 24.89 13.87
N TRP A 37 2.05 23.83 13.35
CA TRP A 37 1.79 23.65 11.92
C TRP A 37 0.82 24.66 11.31
N TYR A 38 0.02 25.31 12.15
CA TYR A 38 -1.04 26.22 11.73
C TYR A 38 -0.79 27.64 12.25
N GLN A 39 0.40 27.93 12.83
CA GLN A 39 0.71 29.27 13.30
C GLN A 39 0.74 30.31 12.17
N ASP A 40 0.36 31.53 12.49
CA ASP A 40 0.49 32.64 11.63
C ASP A 40 1.95 33.14 11.51
N VAL A 41 2.17 34.06 10.59
CA VAL A 41 3.50 34.63 10.30
C VAL A 41 4.15 35.31 11.52
N ASP A 42 3.34 35.81 12.43
CA ASP A 42 3.80 36.46 13.65
C ASP A 42 4.08 35.50 14.81
N GLY A 43 3.84 34.20 14.61
CA GLY A 43 4.08 33.13 15.58
C GLY A 43 2.96 32.94 16.60
N THR A 44 1.80 33.56 16.38
CA THR A 44 0.59 33.35 17.19
C THR A 44 -0.21 32.14 16.69
N ALA A 45 -1.30 31.76 17.39
CA ALA A 45 -2.20 30.74 16.89
C ALA A 45 -2.84 31.17 15.59
N SER A 46 -3.13 30.25 14.67
CA SER A 46 -3.75 30.61 13.39
C SER A 46 -5.06 31.35 13.56
N ASP A 47 -5.32 32.25 12.65
CA ASP A 47 -6.63 32.85 12.50
C ASP A 47 -7.67 31.84 11.99
N MET A 48 -8.90 31.97 12.44
CA MET A 48 -10.00 31.19 11.87
C MET A 48 -10.48 31.81 10.56
N GLY A 49 -10.21 31.18 9.44
CA GLY A 49 -10.62 31.64 8.13
C GLY A 49 -9.58 31.38 7.03
N ALA A 50 -9.73 32.09 5.90
CA ALA A 50 -8.94 31.82 4.69
C ALA A 50 -7.49 32.35 4.72
N THR A 51 -7.11 33.15 5.73
CA THR A 51 -5.81 33.83 5.81
C THR A 51 -4.88 33.32 6.90
N GLY A 52 -5.35 32.35 7.72
CA GLY A 52 -4.55 31.78 8.79
C GLY A 52 -3.58 30.69 8.32
N GLY A 53 -2.45 30.61 9.02
CA GLY A 53 -1.47 29.54 8.88
C GLY A 53 -0.39 29.74 7.81
N LEU A 54 0.81 29.25 8.13
CA LEU A 54 1.97 29.30 7.25
C LEU A 54 1.85 28.29 6.11
N PHE A 55 1.58 27.08 6.44
CA PHE A 55 1.22 25.95 5.57
C PHE A 55 0.76 24.78 6.45
N ALA A 56 -0.07 23.92 5.92
CA ALA A 56 -0.42 22.68 6.59
C ALA A 56 0.32 21.51 5.93
N LEU A 57 1.04 20.73 6.70
CA LEU A 57 1.31 19.35 6.33
C LEU A 57 0.05 18.56 6.63
N PRO A 58 -0.57 17.90 5.65
CA PRO A 58 -1.82 17.20 5.91
C PRO A 58 -1.60 16.12 6.97
N ASN A 59 -2.31 16.27 8.07
CA ASN A 59 -2.64 15.26 9.06
C ASN A 59 -1.54 14.67 9.93
N PHE A 60 -0.32 15.21 10.01
CA PHE A 60 0.62 14.60 10.93
C PHE A 60 1.59 15.58 11.57
N THR A 61 1.69 15.47 12.87
CA THR A 61 2.78 15.98 13.69
C THR A 61 3.83 14.90 13.94
N ASN A 62 3.48 13.65 13.73
CA ASN A 62 4.34 12.49 13.84
C ASN A 62 4.07 11.52 12.68
N TYR A 63 5.09 10.84 12.20
CA TYR A 63 4.96 9.77 11.22
C TYR A 63 5.80 8.57 11.63
N ASP A 64 5.16 7.38 11.65
CA ASP A 64 5.82 6.11 11.90
C ASP A 64 6.01 5.36 10.58
N PHE A 65 7.26 5.05 10.25
CA PHE A 65 7.61 4.24 9.09
C PHE A 65 7.36 2.74 9.33
N GLY A 66 7.09 2.33 10.58
CA GLY A 66 6.95 0.93 10.96
C GLY A 66 8.27 0.16 10.95
N GLU A 67 8.20 -1.14 10.72
CA GLU A 67 9.38 -2.01 10.58
C GLU A 67 10.02 -1.83 9.20
N ILE A 68 11.31 -1.52 9.19
CA ILE A 68 12.10 -1.29 7.98
C ILE A 68 13.31 -2.21 7.99
N GLY A 69 13.42 -3.04 6.96
CA GLY A 69 14.55 -3.95 6.74
C GLY A 69 15.72 -3.33 5.98
N ASP A 70 16.64 -4.18 5.54
CA ASP A 70 17.92 -3.79 4.90
C ASP A 70 17.76 -2.97 3.62
N ILE A 71 16.63 -3.11 2.92
CA ILE A 71 16.35 -2.34 1.70
C ILE A 71 15.99 -0.87 1.97
N GLY A 72 15.80 -0.50 3.26
CA GLY A 72 15.34 0.82 3.65
C GLY A 72 13.86 1.06 3.34
N GLY A 73 13.34 2.20 3.76
CA GLY A 73 11.98 2.64 3.49
C GLY A 73 11.95 4.10 3.11
N SER A 74 10.97 4.52 2.32
CA SER A 74 10.79 5.92 1.98
C SER A 74 9.31 6.30 1.92
N LYS A 75 9.04 7.57 2.22
CA LYS A 75 7.70 8.16 2.14
C LYS A 75 7.77 9.52 1.48
N GLN A 76 6.83 9.74 0.56
CA GLN A 76 6.61 11.04 -0.03
C GLN A 76 5.66 11.87 0.84
N PHE A 77 6.09 13.07 1.19
CA PHE A 77 5.30 14.06 1.91
C PHE A 77 4.97 15.23 0.99
N THR A 78 3.77 15.77 1.14
CA THR A 78 3.31 16.93 0.39
C THR A 78 3.21 18.12 1.33
N LEU A 79 3.94 19.19 1.00
CA LEU A 79 3.88 20.48 1.66
C LEU A 79 2.90 21.36 0.89
N TYR A 80 1.87 21.88 1.56
CA TYR A 80 0.87 22.74 0.95
C TYR A 80 1.14 24.21 1.31
N ASN A 81 1.10 25.10 0.31
CA ASN A 81 1.07 26.53 0.53
C ASN A 81 -0.38 27.04 0.41
N TYR A 82 -1.03 27.33 1.52
CA TYR A 82 -2.38 27.87 1.53
C TYR A 82 -2.44 29.39 1.44
N ARG A 83 -1.28 30.07 1.28
CA ARG A 83 -1.18 31.52 1.22
C ARG A 83 -1.37 32.06 -0.19
N GLN A 84 -1.65 33.36 -0.24
CA GLN A 84 -1.66 34.17 -1.47
C GLN A 84 -0.23 34.59 -1.92
N THR A 85 0.79 34.31 -1.10
CA THR A 85 2.19 34.59 -1.39
C THR A 85 3.02 33.31 -1.47
N PRO A 86 4.12 33.29 -2.24
CA PRO A 86 5.03 32.13 -2.24
C PRO A 86 5.63 31.90 -0.85
N ILE A 87 5.87 30.64 -0.52
CA ILE A 87 6.64 30.20 0.65
C ILE A 87 7.97 29.63 0.17
N THR A 88 9.07 30.01 0.79
CA THR A 88 10.38 29.43 0.53
C THR A 88 10.80 28.55 1.69
N ILE A 89 10.89 27.24 1.45
CA ILE A 89 11.48 26.27 2.36
C ILE A 89 12.99 26.34 2.19
N ASN A 90 13.70 26.75 3.22
CA ASN A 90 15.16 26.95 3.19
C ASN A 90 15.94 25.68 3.44
N SER A 91 15.41 24.80 4.31
CA SER A 91 16.01 23.51 4.62
C SER A 91 15.02 22.55 5.25
N ILE A 92 15.30 21.27 5.11
CA ILE A 92 14.79 20.19 5.96
C ILE A 92 16.02 19.51 6.58
N SER A 93 16.01 19.32 7.89
CA SER A 93 17.09 18.67 8.62
C SER A 93 16.56 17.63 9.61
N PHE A 94 17.42 16.72 10.00
CA PHE A 94 17.11 15.62 10.94
C PHE A 94 18.11 15.67 12.09
N THR A 95 17.71 15.19 13.27
CA THR A 95 18.60 15.15 14.45
C THR A 95 19.56 13.96 14.40
N THR A 96 19.20 12.91 13.66
CA THR A 96 20.07 11.74 13.45
C THR A 96 20.41 11.58 11.96
N ALA A 97 21.30 10.63 11.63
CA ALA A 97 21.59 10.24 10.25
C ALA A 97 20.71 9.12 9.72
N SER A 98 19.71 8.69 10.50
CA SER A 98 18.83 7.58 10.14
C SER A 98 17.79 7.99 9.10
N PHE A 99 17.43 9.27 9.09
CA PHE A 99 16.51 9.81 8.07
C PHE A 99 17.25 10.77 7.14
N THR A 100 16.84 10.78 5.89
CA THR A 100 17.42 11.62 4.83
C THR A 100 16.35 12.12 3.88
N THR A 101 16.63 13.19 3.12
CA THR A 101 15.80 13.66 2.02
C THR A 101 16.63 13.88 0.77
N ASP A 102 16.05 13.62 -0.40
CA ASP A 102 16.62 13.93 -1.71
C ASP A 102 16.23 15.31 -2.23
N ALA A 103 15.39 16.04 -1.49
CA ALA A 103 14.92 17.36 -1.89
C ALA A 103 16.06 18.39 -1.92
N SER A 104 16.01 19.26 -2.92
CA SER A 104 16.96 20.37 -3.06
C SER A 104 16.39 21.66 -2.49
N PHE A 105 17.19 22.39 -1.73
CA PHE A 105 16.80 23.65 -1.08
C PHE A 105 17.67 24.83 -1.55
N PRO A 106 17.15 26.08 -1.59
CA PRO A 106 15.77 26.43 -1.21
C PRO A 106 14.72 25.94 -2.21
N MET A 107 13.55 25.52 -1.69
CA MET A 107 12.38 25.14 -2.47
C MET A 107 11.30 26.20 -2.33
N THR A 108 10.84 26.78 -3.43
CA THR A 108 9.76 27.77 -3.43
C THR A 108 8.45 27.11 -3.86
N ILE A 109 7.44 27.22 -3.02
CA ILE A 109 6.07 26.74 -3.30
C ILE A 109 5.21 27.95 -3.63
N ALA A 110 4.68 27.99 -4.86
CA ALA A 110 3.82 29.08 -5.32
C ALA A 110 2.50 29.15 -4.52
N PRO A 111 1.79 30.28 -4.56
CA PRO A 111 0.49 30.42 -3.90
C PRO A 111 -0.46 29.29 -4.29
N PHE A 112 -1.10 28.65 -3.29
CA PHE A 112 -2.07 27.56 -3.45
C PHE A 112 -1.53 26.29 -4.15
N GLU A 113 -0.21 26.17 -4.28
CA GLU A 113 0.45 25.01 -4.87
C GLU A 113 1.05 24.10 -3.80
N THR A 114 1.58 22.97 -4.24
CA THR A 114 2.21 21.95 -3.39
C THR A 114 3.69 21.80 -3.70
N GLY A 115 4.48 21.51 -2.67
CA GLY A 115 5.85 21.01 -2.77
C GLY A 115 5.92 19.57 -2.34
N ILE A 116 6.73 18.76 -3.00
CA ILE A 116 6.91 17.32 -2.69
C ILE A 116 8.30 17.11 -2.14
N VAL A 117 8.39 16.37 -1.02
CA VAL A 117 9.63 15.92 -0.41
C VAL A 117 9.58 14.43 -0.12
N ASN A 118 10.64 13.70 -0.49
CA ASN A 118 10.79 12.30 -0.13
C ASN A 118 11.68 12.21 1.10
N ILE A 119 11.20 11.52 2.12
CA ILE A 119 11.96 11.21 3.33
C ILE A 119 12.25 9.71 3.32
N ALA A 120 13.53 9.36 3.42
CA ALA A 120 13.98 7.98 3.47
C ALA A 120 14.56 7.65 4.84
N PHE A 121 14.22 6.47 5.36
CA PHE A 121 14.87 5.85 6.51
C PHE A 121 15.93 4.87 6.03
N ASN A 122 17.16 5.03 6.53
CA ASN A 122 18.26 4.11 6.30
C ASN A 122 18.41 3.20 7.52
N ASN A 123 18.14 1.90 7.35
CA ASN A 123 18.31 0.91 8.40
C ASN A 123 19.81 0.69 8.70
N SER A 124 20.43 1.65 9.40
CA SER A 124 21.82 1.53 9.88
C SER A 124 21.93 1.04 11.32
N ALA A 125 20.78 0.93 12.03
CA ALA A 125 20.70 0.47 13.42
C ALA A 125 19.46 -0.40 13.62
N LEU A 126 19.62 -1.55 14.28
CA LEU A 126 18.51 -2.40 14.65
C LEU A 126 17.77 -1.85 15.88
N GLY A 127 16.44 -2.03 15.90
CA GLY A 127 15.55 -1.58 16.97
C GLY A 127 14.89 -0.23 16.69
N PRO A 128 14.13 0.29 17.67
CA PRO A 128 13.38 1.53 17.50
C PRO A 128 14.30 2.73 17.34
N VAL A 129 13.97 3.58 16.37
CA VAL A 129 14.64 4.85 16.08
C VAL A 129 13.60 5.95 16.12
N GLU A 130 13.88 7.00 16.89
CA GLU A 130 13.11 8.24 16.91
C GLU A 130 13.97 9.38 16.38
N ASP A 131 13.38 10.28 15.63
CA ASP A 131 14.03 11.46 15.07
C ASP A 131 13.04 12.63 14.99
N GLU A 132 13.58 13.79 14.73
CA GLU A 132 12.82 15.02 14.52
C GLU A 132 13.22 15.61 13.17
N MET A 133 12.25 15.71 12.25
CA MET A 133 12.40 16.45 11.01
C MET A 133 12.07 17.93 11.27
N VAL A 134 13.02 18.81 11.02
CA VAL A 134 12.83 20.26 11.19
C VAL A 134 12.76 20.92 9.82
N VAL A 135 11.63 21.53 9.51
CA VAL A 135 11.36 22.28 8.27
C VAL A 135 11.52 23.77 8.55
N VAL A 136 12.48 24.43 7.89
CA VAL A 136 12.76 25.86 8.05
C VAL A 136 12.32 26.61 6.82
N SER A 137 11.56 27.70 7.00
CA SER A 137 11.15 28.62 5.94
C SER A 137 11.55 30.05 6.25
N ASP A 138 11.44 30.95 5.26
CA ASP A 138 11.70 32.39 5.46
C ASP A 138 10.80 32.99 6.53
N ASP A 139 9.55 32.52 6.60
CA ASP A 139 8.54 33.01 7.54
C ASP A 139 8.67 32.37 8.92
N LEU A 140 9.28 31.17 9.01
CA LEU A 140 9.50 30.46 10.27
C LEU A 140 10.97 30.03 10.39
N PRO A 141 11.86 30.96 10.73
CA PRO A 141 13.30 30.68 10.83
C PRO A 141 13.67 29.78 12.01
N ALA A 142 12.81 29.65 13.01
CA ALA A 142 12.97 28.69 14.12
C ALA A 142 12.69 27.23 13.70
N GLY A 143 11.98 27.06 12.58
CA GLY A 143 11.57 25.76 12.04
C GLY A 143 10.32 25.18 12.68
N LEU A 144 9.69 24.29 11.95
CA LEU A 144 8.61 23.41 12.41
C LEU A 144 9.13 21.99 12.54
N SER A 145 8.79 21.34 13.64
CA SER A 145 9.21 19.96 13.94
C SER A 145 8.12 18.94 13.66
N VAL A 146 8.52 17.83 13.05
CA VAL A 146 7.72 16.61 12.88
C VAL A 146 8.47 15.47 13.53
N GLY A 147 7.82 14.74 14.44
CA GLY A 147 8.37 13.50 14.98
C GLY A 147 8.37 12.40 13.90
N LEU A 148 9.50 11.71 13.76
CA LEU A 148 9.63 10.55 12.90
C LEU A 148 10.02 9.34 13.74
N SER A 149 9.41 8.20 13.47
CA SER A 149 9.81 6.93 14.08
C SER A 149 9.91 5.82 13.03
N ALA A 150 10.78 4.85 13.31
CA ALA A 150 10.89 3.61 12.57
C ALA A 150 11.48 2.52 13.48
N THR A 151 11.25 1.26 13.17
CA THR A 151 11.94 0.15 13.80
C THR A 151 12.82 -0.55 12.79
N GLY A 152 14.14 -0.40 12.91
CA GLY A 152 15.11 -1.14 12.08
C GLY A 152 15.08 -2.62 12.43
N VAL A 153 14.88 -3.49 11.44
CA VAL A 153 14.90 -4.95 11.60
C VAL A 153 15.89 -5.57 10.63
N ASP A 154 16.44 -6.73 11.00
CA ASP A 154 17.38 -7.48 10.16
C ASP A 154 16.65 -8.13 8.98
N GLY A 155 17.29 -8.14 7.81
CA GLY A 155 16.75 -8.72 6.58
C GLY A 155 15.87 -7.79 5.75
N ASN A 156 15.31 -8.35 4.68
CA ASN A 156 14.43 -7.59 3.79
C ASN A 156 12.99 -7.63 4.30
N VAL A 157 12.41 -6.50 4.61
CA VAL A 157 11.00 -6.36 5.01
C VAL A 157 10.26 -5.51 4.00
N LEU A 158 9.04 -5.91 3.63
CA LEU A 158 8.17 -5.22 2.68
C LEU A 158 6.74 -5.08 3.20
N SER A 159 6.14 -3.94 2.91
CA SER A 159 4.71 -3.68 3.05
C SER A 159 4.29 -2.55 2.10
N GLY A 160 2.98 -2.39 1.86
CA GLY A 160 2.43 -1.30 1.07
C GLY A 160 2.59 -1.48 -0.45
N ASN A 161 2.77 -0.37 -1.18
CA ASN A 161 2.76 -0.37 -2.64
C ASN A 161 4.07 -0.91 -3.22
N LEU A 162 3.93 -1.84 -4.16
CA LEU A 162 5.06 -2.41 -4.91
C LEU A 162 5.11 -1.87 -6.34
N SER A 163 6.30 -1.46 -6.77
CA SER A 163 6.61 -1.13 -8.16
C SER A 163 8.11 -1.35 -8.42
N GLY A 164 8.50 -1.45 -9.70
CA GLY A 164 9.90 -1.67 -10.08
C GLY A 164 10.36 -3.11 -9.92
N THR A 165 11.64 -3.34 -9.63
CA THR A 165 12.25 -4.68 -9.66
C THR A 165 12.74 -5.11 -8.28
N TYR A 166 12.39 -6.33 -7.89
CA TYR A 166 12.78 -7.00 -6.65
C TYR A 166 13.79 -8.11 -6.96
N ALA A 167 14.97 -8.00 -6.37
CA ALA A 167 16.06 -8.96 -6.59
C ALA A 167 15.78 -10.32 -5.91
N ALA A 168 16.49 -11.35 -6.35
CA ALA A 168 16.45 -12.67 -5.72
C ALA A 168 16.92 -12.61 -4.26
N ALA A 169 15.95 -12.65 -3.34
CA ALA A 169 16.16 -12.62 -1.90
C ALA A 169 14.90 -13.14 -1.19
N THR A 170 15.02 -13.39 0.11
CA THR A 170 13.87 -13.61 0.98
C THR A 170 13.41 -12.27 1.56
N TYR A 171 12.12 -11.99 1.41
CA TYR A 171 11.44 -10.81 1.94
C TYR A 171 10.39 -11.25 2.95
N ARG A 172 10.45 -10.71 4.16
CA ARG A 172 9.38 -10.82 5.16
C ARG A 172 8.33 -9.77 4.87
N ILE A 173 7.09 -10.19 4.74
CA ILE A 173 5.98 -9.30 4.43
C ILE A 173 5.26 -8.98 5.74
N SER A 174 5.34 -7.73 6.18
CA SER A 174 4.82 -7.24 7.47
C SER A 174 3.56 -6.38 7.35
N GLY A 175 2.91 -6.41 6.20
CA GLY A 175 1.66 -5.68 5.92
C GLY A 175 1.14 -6.00 4.53
N ASP A 176 -0.06 -5.54 4.20
CA ASP A 176 -0.64 -5.72 2.87
C ASP A 176 0.29 -5.22 1.78
N LEU A 177 0.36 -5.97 0.68
CA LEU A 177 1.04 -5.57 -0.55
C LEU A 177 0.02 -5.15 -1.61
N THR A 178 0.35 -4.11 -2.36
CA THR A 178 -0.51 -3.62 -3.45
C THR A 178 0.32 -3.26 -4.66
N ILE A 179 -0.09 -3.71 -5.85
CA ILE A 179 0.37 -3.15 -7.12
C ILE A 179 -0.78 -2.32 -7.66
N ALA A 180 -0.63 -1.00 -7.64
CA ALA A 180 -1.67 -0.08 -8.09
C ALA A 180 -1.89 -0.15 -9.60
N ASP A 181 -3.06 0.27 -10.07
CA ASP A 181 -3.35 0.40 -11.51
C ASP A 181 -2.29 1.28 -12.19
N GLY A 182 -1.78 0.82 -13.32
CA GLY A 182 -0.69 1.43 -14.07
C GLY A 182 0.72 1.12 -13.56
N ASP A 183 0.87 0.58 -12.35
CA ASP A 183 2.16 0.16 -11.81
C ASP A 183 2.55 -1.25 -12.26
N THR A 184 3.86 -1.50 -12.29
CA THR A 184 4.41 -2.83 -12.60
C THR A 184 5.46 -3.23 -11.57
N ALA A 185 5.30 -4.42 -10.99
CA ALA A 185 6.30 -5.05 -10.15
C ALA A 185 6.92 -6.27 -10.86
N HIS A 186 8.25 -6.35 -10.87
CA HIS A 186 9.04 -7.46 -11.42
C HIS A 186 9.75 -8.20 -10.32
N LEU A 187 9.44 -9.48 -10.13
CA LEU A 187 10.15 -10.35 -9.21
C LEU A 187 11.14 -11.22 -9.99
N GLN A 188 12.41 -11.16 -9.60
CA GLN A 188 13.45 -11.97 -10.22
C GLN A 188 13.39 -13.43 -9.74
N ALA A 189 13.90 -14.35 -10.55
CA ALA A 189 13.99 -15.76 -10.19
C ALA A 189 14.72 -15.96 -8.85
N GLY A 190 14.16 -16.81 -7.98
CA GLY A 190 14.66 -17.08 -6.63
C GLY A 190 14.15 -16.10 -5.56
N THR A 191 13.26 -15.16 -5.91
CA THR A 191 12.59 -14.30 -4.93
C THR A 191 11.64 -15.13 -4.06
N THR A 192 11.68 -14.92 -2.75
CA THR A 192 10.79 -15.57 -1.78
C THR A 192 10.09 -14.50 -0.95
N PHE A 193 8.76 -14.50 -0.92
CA PHE A 193 7.92 -13.68 -0.06
C PHE A 193 7.32 -14.56 1.04
N LEU A 194 7.63 -14.22 2.30
CA LEU A 194 7.12 -14.91 3.49
C LEU A 194 6.25 -13.94 4.28
N PHE A 195 4.95 -14.21 4.31
CA PHE A 195 3.95 -13.35 4.95
C PHE A 195 3.88 -13.61 6.46
N ASP A 196 4.13 -12.59 7.25
CA ASP A 196 4.18 -12.62 8.71
C ASP A 196 2.85 -12.15 9.32
N GLY A 197 1.75 -12.74 8.85
CA GLY A 197 0.38 -12.46 9.28
C GLY A 197 -0.65 -12.56 8.16
N GLU A 198 -1.90 -12.23 8.50
CA GLU A 198 -3.07 -12.27 7.60
C GLU A 198 -3.07 -11.10 6.59
N TYR A 199 -1.99 -10.98 5.80
CA TYR A 199 -1.83 -9.91 4.83
C TYR A 199 -2.22 -10.34 3.43
N ASN A 200 -2.84 -9.42 2.67
CA ASN A 200 -3.24 -9.60 1.28
C ASN A 200 -2.12 -9.19 0.32
N PHE A 201 -2.10 -9.81 -0.87
CA PHE A 201 -1.37 -9.25 -2.01
C PHE A 201 -2.37 -8.85 -3.10
N ASN A 202 -2.69 -7.55 -3.14
CA ASN A 202 -3.66 -6.97 -4.06
C ASN A 202 -2.98 -6.54 -5.35
N ILE A 203 -3.50 -6.99 -6.51
CA ILE A 203 -2.95 -6.68 -7.83
C ILE A 203 -4.04 -6.02 -8.66
N TYR A 204 -3.92 -4.71 -8.88
CA TYR A 204 -4.72 -3.91 -9.80
C TYR A 204 -3.92 -3.52 -11.06
N GLY A 205 -2.60 -3.52 -10.96
CA GLY A 205 -1.63 -3.26 -12.03
C GLY A 205 -1.08 -4.54 -12.65
N THR A 206 0.25 -4.58 -12.86
CA THR A 206 0.93 -5.71 -13.50
C THR A 206 1.94 -6.37 -12.57
N LEU A 207 1.80 -7.67 -12.32
CA LEU A 207 2.83 -8.49 -11.68
C LEU A 207 3.57 -9.34 -12.73
N LYS A 208 4.90 -9.25 -12.77
CA LYS A 208 5.79 -10.14 -13.50
C LYS A 208 6.58 -10.99 -12.51
N ALA A 209 6.01 -12.12 -12.08
CA ALA A 209 6.68 -13.09 -11.24
C ALA A 209 7.30 -14.17 -12.13
N ILE A 210 8.55 -13.96 -12.56
CA ILE A 210 9.23 -14.80 -13.55
C ILE A 210 10.39 -15.53 -12.89
N GLY A 211 10.13 -16.77 -12.47
CA GLY A 211 11.14 -17.69 -11.95
C GLY A 211 11.78 -18.55 -13.05
N THR A 212 12.52 -19.55 -12.61
CA THR A 212 13.07 -20.63 -13.47
C THR A 212 12.83 -21.99 -12.82
N GLU A 213 13.07 -23.08 -13.55
CA GLU A 213 12.94 -24.44 -13.02
C GLU A 213 13.81 -24.68 -11.77
N THR A 214 15.00 -24.05 -11.70
CA THR A 214 15.94 -24.17 -10.58
C THR A 214 15.72 -23.12 -9.50
N ASP A 215 15.21 -21.95 -9.86
CA ASP A 215 15.09 -20.79 -8.98
C ASP A 215 13.65 -20.25 -9.05
N SER A 216 12.72 -21.04 -8.49
CA SER A 216 11.29 -20.67 -8.45
C SER A 216 11.08 -19.45 -7.57
N ILE A 217 10.03 -18.68 -7.88
CA ILE A 217 9.52 -17.65 -6.98
C ILE A 217 8.56 -18.32 -5.99
N VAL A 218 8.69 -17.96 -4.71
CA VAL A 218 7.92 -18.57 -3.62
C VAL A 218 7.09 -17.52 -2.90
N PHE A 219 5.81 -17.82 -2.69
CA PHE A 219 4.90 -17.11 -1.79
C PHE A 219 4.39 -18.08 -0.76
N ASP A 220 4.70 -17.84 0.50
CA ASP A 220 4.34 -18.73 1.61
C ASP A 220 4.15 -17.93 2.91
N ASN A 221 3.65 -18.57 3.95
CA ASN A 221 3.57 -17.97 5.28
C ASN A 221 4.94 -17.96 5.98
N TYR A 222 5.13 -16.99 6.87
CA TYR A 222 6.25 -16.91 7.81
C TYR A 222 5.81 -17.52 9.14
N GLY A 223 6.35 -18.70 9.48
CA GLY A 223 5.92 -19.42 10.69
C GLY A 223 4.58 -20.12 10.53
N ASP A 224 3.71 -20.03 11.55
CA ASP A 224 2.45 -20.78 11.62
C ASP A 224 1.23 -19.97 11.15
N ASP A 225 1.33 -18.65 11.07
CA ASP A 225 0.24 -17.77 10.67
C ASP A 225 0.04 -17.82 9.14
N ARG A 226 -1.22 -17.87 8.71
CA ARG A 226 -1.57 -17.91 7.30
C ARG A 226 -1.75 -16.50 6.75
N TRP A 227 -1.36 -16.29 5.49
CA TRP A 227 -1.60 -15.06 4.79
C TRP A 227 -2.89 -15.11 3.97
N SER A 228 -3.38 -13.97 3.51
CA SER A 228 -4.70 -13.87 2.85
C SER A 228 -4.66 -14.04 1.32
N GLY A 229 -3.61 -14.70 0.79
CA GLY A 229 -3.53 -15.02 -0.64
C GLY A 229 -3.44 -13.82 -1.57
N PHE A 230 -3.58 -14.10 -2.86
CA PHE A 230 -3.68 -13.08 -3.90
C PHE A 230 -5.11 -12.63 -4.15
N THR A 231 -5.29 -11.34 -4.41
CA THR A 231 -6.48 -10.77 -5.05
C THR A 231 -6.06 -10.06 -6.34
N LEU A 232 -6.50 -10.57 -7.49
CA LEU A 232 -6.39 -9.90 -8.79
C LEU A 232 -7.76 -9.34 -9.13
N ASP A 233 -7.91 -8.03 -9.14
CA ASP A 233 -9.16 -7.36 -9.47
C ASP A 233 -8.92 -6.30 -10.56
N ASN A 234 -9.51 -6.52 -11.73
CA ASN A 234 -9.24 -5.74 -12.94
C ASN A 234 -7.73 -5.57 -13.23
N ALA A 235 -6.93 -6.57 -12.85
CA ALA A 235 -5.48 -6.58 -13.07
C ALA A 235 -5.16 -6.67 -14.58
N SER A 236 -4.02 -6.11 -14.95
CA SER A 236 -3.53 -6.15 -16.33
C SER A 236 -3.41 -7.61 -16.85
N ASP A 237 -3.87 -7.84 -18.08
CA ASP A 237 -3.69 -9.14 -18.78
C ASP A 237 -2.21 -9.51 -19.02
N GLU A 238 -1.29 -8.56 -18.84
CA GLU A 238 0.14 -8.81 -18.84
C GLU A 238 0.67 -9.47 -17.56
N THR A 239 -0.17 -9.57 -16.52
CA THR A 239 0.21 -10.25 -15.26
C THR A 239 0.58 -11.69 -15.52
N THR A 240 1.78 -12.08 -15.09
CA THR A 240 2.39 -13.37 -15.43
C THR A 240 3.01 -14.01 -14.20
N PHE A 241 2.71 -15.29 -14.01
CA PHE A 241 3.34 -16.15 -13.03
C PHE A 241 4.04 -17.29 -13.78
N GLU A 242 5.36 -17.36 -13.69
CA GLU A 242 6.15 -18.41 -14.33
C GLU A 242 7.12 -19.02 -13.31
N TYR A 243 7.11 -20.36 -13.19
CA TYR A 243 7.85 -21.09 -12.17
C TYR A 243 7.63 -20.54 -10.76
N VAL A 244 6.35 -20.49 -10.37
CA VAL A 244 5.92 -19.94 -9.07
C VAL A 244 5.36 -21.03 -8.18
N ARG A 245 5.63 -20.96 -6.89
CA ARG A 245 5.03 -21.78 -5.82
C ARG A 245 4.22 -20.87 -4.90
N LEU A 246 2.96 -21.23 -4.68
CA LEU A 246 2.02 -20.53 -3.85
C LEU A 246 1.45 -21.48 -2.81
N SER A 247 1.69 -21.19 -1.54
CA SER A 247 1.24 -22.05 -0.42
C SER A 247 0.94 -21.23 0.84
N GLY A 248 0.31 -21.89 1.82
CA GLY A 248 0.11 -21.34 3.15
C GLY A 248 -0.95 -20.26 3.28
N ALA A 249 -1.73 -19.98 2.23
CA ALA A 249 -2.76 -18.95 2.26
C ALA A 249 -4.08 -19.48 2.85
N GLU A 250 -4.81 -18.58 3.52
CA GLU A 250 -6.20 -18.76 3.94
C GLU A 250 -6.97 -17.46 3.72
N LYS A 251 -8.05 -17.55 2.94
CA LYS A 251 -8.86 -16.42 2.52
C LYS A 251 -10.33 -16.83 2.46
N ASP A 252 -11.23 -15.84 2.45
CA ASP A 252 -12.67 -16.07 2.32
C ASP A 252 -12.99 -16.84 1.02
N GLU A 253 -12.56 -16.32 -0.13
CA GLU A 253 -12.76 -16.88 -1.45
C GLU A 253 -11.42 -17.04 -2.17
N GLY A 254 -11.21 -18.13 -2.90
CA GLY A 254 -9.98 -18.36 -3.63
C GLY A 254 -8.74 -18.44 -2.74
N GLY A 255 -8.73 -19.37 -1.77
CA GLY A 255 -7.74 -19.45 -0.70
C GLY A 255 -6.31 -19.09 -1.10
N GLY A 256 -5.82 -19.62 -2.23
CA GLY A 256 -4.52 -19.21 -2.78
C GLY A 256 -4.62 -17.98 -3.67
N MET A 257 -5.64 -17.91 -4.54
CA MET A 257 -5.76 -16.84 -5.54
C MET A 257 -7.22 -16.58 -5.90
N GLU A 258 -7.69 -15.38 -5.62
CA GLU A 258 -8.95 -14.83 -6.11
C GLU A 258 -8.68 -14.00 -7.36
N VAL A 259 -9.41 -14.28 -8.45
CA VAL A 259 -9.23 -13.61 -9.75
C VAL A 259 -10.57 -13.11 -10.23
N VAL A 260 -10.73 -11.78 -10.23
CA VAL A 260 -11.95 -11.10 -10.63
C VAL A 260 -11.66 -10.22 -11.85
N SER A 261 -12.43 -10.38 -12.91
CA SER A 261 -12.30 -9.57 -14.15
C SER A 261 -10.86 -9.42 -14.64
N SER A 262 -10.05 -10.50 -14.52
CA SER A 262 -8.61 -10.48 -14.81
C SER A 262 -8.20 -11.75 -15.56
N ASN A 263 -7.23 -11.65 -16.47
CA ASN A 263 -6.83 -12.79 -17.31
C ASN A 263 -5.31 -13.07 -17.24
N PRO A 264 -4.77 -13.40 -16.05
CA PRO A 264 -3.33 -13.67 -15.90
C PRO A 264 -2.90 -14.92 -16.67
N THR A 265 -1.60 -14.98 -16.98
CA THR A 265 -0.96 -16.18 -17.52
C THR A 265 -0.17 -16.89 -16.41
N LEU A 266 -0.45 -18.18 -16.21
CA LEU A 266 0.22 -19.05 -15.25
C LEU A 266 0.94 -20.16 -16.02
N THR A 267 2.27 -20.26 -15.88
CA THR A 267 3.08 -21.29 -16.53
C THR A 267 4.02 -21.95 -15.52
N HIS A 268 4.00 -23.28 -15.42
CA HIS A 268 4.80 -24.04 -14.43
C HIS A 268 4.54 -23.58 -12.99
N VAL A 269 3.26 -23.37 -12.62
CA VAL A 269 2.85 -22.88 -11.29
C VAL A 269 2.34 -24.01 -10.41
N ILE A 270 2.69 -23.96 -9.13
CA ILE A 270 2.18 -24.88 -8.10
C ILE A 270 1.36 -24.05 -7.10
N ILE A 271 0.08 -24.40 -6.94
CA ILE A 271 -0.85 -23.82 -5.97
C ILE A 271 -1.26 -24.92 -5.00
N ALA A 272 -0.72 -24.93 -3.79
CA ALA A 272 -0.89 -26.06 -2.90
C ALA A 272 -1.03 -25.67 -1.42
N GLY A 273 -1.88 -26.41 -0.68
CA GLY A 273 -2.03 -26.26 0.76
C GLY A 273 -2.72 -24.96 1.19
N ASN A 274 -3.55 -24.36 0.32
CA ASN A 274 -4.32 -23.15 0.60
C ASN A 274 -5.74 -23.51 1.03
N THR A 275 -6.43 -22.59 1.71
CA THR A 275 -7.77 -22.79 2.26
C THR A 275 -8.70 -21.63 1.88
N ALA A 276 -9.90 -21.95 1.38
CA ALA A 276 -11.00 -20.99 1.27
C ALA A 276 -12.00 -21.27 2.40
N SER A 277 -12.33 -20.23 3.20
CA SER A 277 -13.15 -20.35 4.42
C SER A 277 -14.60 -19.97 4.24
N GLU A 278 -14.97 -19.22 3.17
CA GLU A 278 -16.32 -18.73 2.91
C GLU A 278 -16.85 -19.18 1.54
N TYR A 279 -18.18 -19.00 1.34
CA TYR A 279 -18.83 -19.22 0.06
C TYR A 279 -18.45 -18.12 -0.95
N PRO A 280 -18.18 -18.43 -2.22
CA PRO A 280 -18.44 -19.70 -2.90
C PRO A 280 -17.34 -20.77 -2.75
N GLY A 281 -16.12 -20.43 -2.31
CA GLY A 281 -15.05 -21.40 -2.12
C GLY A 281 -13.87 -21.22 -3.10
N GLY A 282 -13.38 -22.33 -3.68
CA GLY A 282 -12.17 -22.33 -4.51
C GLY A 282 -10.87 -22.37 -3.68
N GLY A 283 -10.62 -23.47 -2.96
CA GLY A 283 -9.48 -23.56 -2.02
C GLY A 283 -8.11 -23.20 -2.61
N GLY A 284 -7.86 -23.56 -3.87
CA GLY A 284 -6.68 -23.12 -4.62
C GLY A 284 -6.92 -21.82 -5.36
N MET A 285 -8.01 -21.75 -6.15
CA MET A 285 -8.35 -20.60 -6.99
C MET A 285 -9.86 -20.36 -7.03
N TYR A 286 -10.27 -19.11 -6.98
CA TYR A 286 -11.60 -18.65 -7.36
C TYR A 286 -11.50 -17.74 -8.59
N LEU A 287 -12.23 -18.09 -9.66
CA LEU A 287 -12.30 -17.29 -10.89
C LEU A 287 -13.70 -16.72 -11.05
N ASN A 288 -13.82 -15.40 -11.14
CA ASN A 288 -15.09 -14.70 -11.36
C ASN A 288 -14.98 -13.75 -12.56
N GLY A 289 -15.71 -14.04 -13.63
CA GLY A 289 -15.65 -13.26 -14.86
C GLY A 289 -14.26 -13.21 -15.50
N SER A 290 -13.45 -14.28 -15.31
CA SER A 290 -12.01 -14.28 -15.63
C SER A 290 -11.64 -15.48 -16.51
N ASN A 291 -10.78 -15.27 -17.50
CA ASN A 291 -10.37 -16.29 -18.45
C ASN A 291 -8.85 -16.47 -18.51
N PRO A 292 -8.20 -16.84 -17.39
CA PRO A 292 -6.75 -17.02 -17.36
C PRO A 292 -6.29 -18.16 -18.24
N THR A 293 -5.01 -18.13 -18.64
CA THR A 293 -4.35 -19.23 -19.30
C THR A 293 -3.44 -19.97 -18.32
N LEU A 294 -3.69 -21.26 -18.10
CA LEU A 294 -2.92 -22.13 -17.22
C LEU A 294 -2.21 -23.19 -18.06
N THR A 295 -0.88 -23.22 -18.00
CA THR A 295 -0.06 -24.21 -18.73
C THR A 295 0.93 -24.87 -17.77
N HIS A 296 0.92 -26.19 -17.69
CA HIS A 296 1.74 -26.98 -16.76
C HIS A 296 1.54 -26.56 -15.29
N VAL A 297 0.28 -26.33 -14.88
CA VAL A 297 -0.06 -25.90 -13.52
C VAL A 297 -0.49 -27.10 -12.67
N THR A 298 -0.03 -27.14 -11.41
CA THR A 298 -0.47 -28.12 -10.41
C THR A 298 -1.24 -27.42 -9.31
N ILE A 299 -2.48 -27.87 -9.07
CA ILE A 299 -3.37 -27.39 -8.01
C ILE A 299 -3.68 -28.56 -7.09
N SER A 300 -3.06 -28.62 -5.91
CA SER A 300 -3.11 -29.82 -5.09
C SER A 300 -3.15 -29.55 -3.59
N GLY A 301 -3.87 -30.42 -2.85
CA GLY A 301 -3.93 -30.35 -1.40
C GLY A 301 -4.58 -29.08 -0.86
N ASN A 302 -5.35 -28.37 -1.69
CA ASN A 302 -6.11 -27.19 -1.25
C ASN A 302 -7.45 -27.62 -0.65
N THR A 303 -7.97 -26.81 0.24
CA THR A 303 -9.23 -27.07 0.95
C THR A 303 -10.18 -25.92 0.75
N SER A 304 -11.44 -26.20 0.47
CA SER A 304 -12.54 -25.25 0.56
C SER A 304 -13.54 -25.72 1.62
N GLU A 305 -14.00 -24.84 2.46
CA GLU A 305 -15.12 -25.14 3.36
C GLU A 305 -16.45 -25.28 2.58
N TYR A 306 -16.47 -24.79 1.34
CA TYR A 306 -17.60 -24.84 0.40
C TYR A 306 -17.18 -25.56 -0.91
N ASP A 307 -17.75 -25.16 -2.06
CA ASP A 307 -17.52 -25.82 -3.34
C ASP A 307 -16.12 -25.56 -3.93
N GLY A 308 -15.67 -26.43 -4.83
CA GLY A 308 -14.43 -26.27 -5.56
C GLY A 308 -13.18 -26.33 -4.69
N GLY A 309 -12.87 -27.48 -4.09
CA GLY A 309 -11.67 -27.65 -3.26
C GLY A 309 -10.37 -27.19 -3.94
N GLY A 310 -10.22 -27.45 -5.24
CA GLY A 310 -9.12 -26.96 -6.04
C GLY A 310 -9.43 -25.62 -6.71
N ILE A 311 -10.47 -25.58 -7.56
CA ILE A 311 -10.87 -24.42 -8.33
C ILE A 311 -12.40 -24.25 -8.26
N TYR A 312 -12.84 -22.99 -8.09
CA TYR A 312 -14.24 -22.61 -8.33
C TYR A 312 -14.29 -21.66 -9.55
N LEU A 313 -15.12 -21.98 -10.53
CA LEU A 313 -15.36 -21.16 -11.72
C LEU A 313 -16.75 -20.54 -11.69
N SER A 314 -16.84 -19.21 -11.77
CA SER A 314 -18.07 -18.45 -11.93
C SER A 314 -17.97 -17.57 -13.17
N SER A 315 -18.81 -17.79 -14.17
CA SER A 315 -18.83 -16.99 -15.42
C SER A 315 -17.44 -16.88 -16.07
N SER A 316 -16.62 -17.94 -16.01
CA SER A 316 -15.20 -17.94 -16.36
C SER A 316 -14.85 -19.09 -17.29
N ASN A 317 -14.11 -18.81 -18.36
CA ASN A 317 -13.75 -19.79 -19.38
C ASN A 317 -12.21 -19.89 -19.53
N PRO A 318 -11.49 -20.39 -18.49
CA PRO A 318 -10.04 -20.51 -18.55
C PRO A 318 -9.59 -21.53 -19.61
N THR A 319 -8.38 -21.34 -20.11
CA THR A 319 -7.69 -22.34 -20.93
C THR A 319 -6.73 -23.15 -20.06
N LEU A 320 -6.92 -24.46 -19.98
CA LEU A 320 -6.16 -25.38 -19.13
C LEU A 320 -5.36 -26.35 -20.01
N THR A 321 -4.04 -26.21 -20.05
CA THR A 321 -3.16 -27.11 -20.84
C THR A 321 -2.18 -27.82 -19.89
N HIS A 322 -2.20 -29.14 -19.86
CA HIS A 322 -1.38 -29.93 -18.94
C HIS A 322 -1.55 -29.51 -17.45
N VAL A 323 -2.79 -29.25 -17.05
CA VAL A 323 -3.11 -28.88 -15.66
C VAL A 323 -3.43 -30.11 -14.84
N ASN A 324 -2.81 -30.26 -13.68
CA ASN A 324 -3.05 -31.32 -12.72
C ASN A 324 -3.79 -30.79 -11.51
N ILE A 325 -5.03 -31.29 -11.28
CA ILE A 325 -5.86 -30.91 -10.12
C ILE A 325 -6.08 -32.17 -9.30
N ALA A 326 -5.40 -32.31 -8.16
CA ALA A 326 -5.36 -33.56 -7.41
C ALA A 326 -5.32 -33.34 -5.89
N GLY A 327 -6.01 -34.22 -5.14
CA GLY A 327 -5.96 -34.21 -3.68
C GLY A 327 -6.55 -32.97 -3.01
N ASN A 328 -7.39 -32.22 -3.73
CA ASN A 328 -8.10 -31.08 -3.17
C ASN A 328 -9.39 -31.54 -2.48
N THR A 329 -9.88 -30.76 -1.52
CA THR A 329 -11.03 -31.14 -0.66
C THR A 329 -12.06 -30.01 -0.64
N ALA A 330 -13.32 -30.33 -0.96
CA ALA A 330 -14.48 -29.54 -0.60
C ALA A 330 -15.12 -30.16 0.65
N ARG A 331 -15.43 -29.38 1.68
CA ARG A 331 -15.95 -29.86 2.97
C ARG A 331 -17.47 -29.79 3.05
N TYR A 332 -18.06 -30.26 4.14
CA TYR A 332 -19.48 -30.11 4.53
C TYR A 332 -20.50 -30.53 3.45
N ASP A 333 -20.29 -31.69 2.79
CA ASP A 333 -21.16 -32.19 1.73
C ASP A 333 -21.26 -31.26 0.49
N CYS A 334 -20.22 -30.45 0.28
CA CYS A 334 -20.08 -29.56 -0.87
C CYS A 334 -19.52 -30.27 -2.09
N ASP A 335 -19.75 -29.70 -3.27
CA ASP A 335 -19.44 -30.34 -4.56
C ASP A 335 -18.06 -29.92 -5.10
N GLY A 336 -17.53 -30.72 -6.02
CA GLY A 336 -16.34 -30.39 -6.81
C GLY A 336 -15.04 -30.34 -6.00
N GLY A 337 -14.65 -31.43 -5.33
CA GLY A 337 -13.38 -31.51 -4.62
C GLY A 337 -12.18 -31.06 -5.48
N GLY A 338 -12.18 -31.34 -6.78
CA GLY A 338 -11.19 -30.84 -7.73
C GLY A 338 -11.57 -29.49 -8.31
N MET A 339 -12.72 -29.42 -9.00
CA MET A 339 -13.21 -28.23 -9.69
C MET A 339 -14.73 -28.16 -9.58
N TYR A 340 -15.26 -26.97 -9.32
CA TYR A 340 -16.69 -26.67 -9.37
C TYR A 340 -16.96 -25.59 -10.44
N ILE A 341 -17.98 -25.78 -11.27
CA ILE A 341 -18.18 -25.00 -12.47
C ILE A 341 -19.61 -24.41 -12.50
N VAL A 342 -19.71 -23.09 -12.53
CA VAL A 342 -20.98 -22.36 -12.63
C VAL A 342 -20.92 -21.40 -13.83
N SER A 343 -21.88 -21.54 -14.76
CA SER A 343 -22.00 -20.65 -15.93
C SER A 343 -20.68 -20.46 -16.69
N SER A 344 -19.86 -21.52 -16.81
CA SER A 344 -18.50 -21.48 -17.33
C SER A 344 -18.27 -22.66 -18.29
N ASP A 345 -17.38 -22.47 -19.29
CA ASP A 345 -17.01 -23.49 -20.30
C ASP A 345 -15.48 -23.51 -20.48
N PRO A 346 -14.73 -24.08 -19.51
CA PRO A 346 -13.28 -24.13 -19.60
C PRO A 346 -12.81 -25.00 -20.77
N THR A 347 -11.74 -24.60 -21.43
CA THR A 347 -11.04 -25.39 -22.44
C THR A 347 -9.95 -26.25 -21.79
N LEU A 348 -9.98 -27.59 -22.00
CA LEU A 348 -9.08 -28.55 -21.39
C LEU A 348 -8.08 -29.14 -22.42
#